data_c2d8f1194e9044174e515493e58da053
#
_entry.id   c2d8f1194e9044174e515493e58da053
#
_cell.length_a   1.000
_cell.length_b   1.000
_cell.length_c   1.000
_cell.angle_alpha   90.00
_cell.angle_beta   90.00
_cell.angle_gamma   90.00
#
_symmetry.space_group_name_H-M   'P 1'
#
loop_
_entity.id
_entity.type
_entity.pdbx_description
1 polymer ?
#
loop_
_entity_poly.entity_id
_entity_poly.type
_entity_poly.pdbx_seq_one_letter_code
_entity_poly.pdbx_strand_id
1 'polypeptide(L)'
;MPKRSLMDQLEQAVQAVLARPDVQLAPRSESFDPRLAPLLRIAGELRNLPRRDFKARLKADLERKSKMENAAKQAISSDASKQAEAATSGYHTIAPYIIVPRAAAFIDFLKEAFDGTERFRVPIEGSNLIMHAEVAIGNSIIELADANEKVPPAPAAIHLYFDDADSVFARAIDAGATSIYKVGDHVSGDRQGAVRDPFGNLWYIAMIQGWTPGPEGVPSVQPYLHLRGAEKMIPFLENAFGGVVQGHVPRSPEGHVLHATVQIGDNTLELDEAHGEFQPMPCHLHLHADDADAMYKRALAAGAISIDAPSNKPYGRSGGLKDAFGNSWYITSPLPQKT
;
A
#
# COMPACT_ATOMS: atom_id res chain seq x y z
N MET A 1 -62.24 -3.47 -62.49
CA MET A 1 -61.71 -2.52 -61.47
C MET A 1 -60.30 -2.10 -61.93
N PRO A 2 -59.96 -0.83 -61.90
CA PRO A 2 -58.64 -0.39 -62.34
C PRO A 2 -57.55 -1.01 -61.44
N LYS A 3 -56.52 -1.59 -62.07
CA LYS A 3 -55.32 -2.10 -61.28
C LYS A 3 -54.64 -0.90 -60.62
N ARG A 4 -54.53 -0.93 -59.30
CA ARG A 4 -53.79 0.08 -58.55
C ARG A 4 -52.36 0.17 -59.09
N SER A 5 -51.81 1.38 -59.11
CA SER A 5 -50.42 1.58 -59.53
C SER A 5 -49.46 0.83 -58.60
N LEU A 6 -48.27 0.48 -59.09
CA LEU A 6 -47.26 -0.18 -58.31
C LEU A 6 -46.83 0.67 -57.08
N MET A 7 -46.90 2.00 -57.23
CA MET A 7 -46.56 2.97 -56.23
C MET A 7 -47.64 2.99 -55.11
N ASP A 8 -48.92 2.94 -55.46
CA ASP A 8 -50.01 2.89 -54.45
C ASP A 8 -49.96 1.60 -53.64
N GLN A 9 -49.58 0.48 -54.29
CA GLN A 9 -49.42 -0.81 -53.63
C GLN A 9 -48.22 -0.80 -52.67
N LEU A 10 -47.09 -0.14 -53.04
CA LEU A 10 -45.92 0.00 -52.21
C LEU A 10 -46.24 0.88 -51.01
N GLU A 11 -46.88 2.03 -51.19
CA GLU A 11 -47.22 2.96 -50.12
C GLU A 11 -48.16 2.31 -49.11
N GLN A 12 -49.20 1.63 -49.57
CA GLN A 12 -50.11 0.87 -48.71
C GLN A 12 -49.40 -0.23 -47.90
N ALA A 13 -48.48 -0.94 -48.56
CA ALA A 13 -47.69 -2.00 -47.88
C ALA A 13 -46.72 -1.46 -46.85
N VAL A 14 -46.05 -0.33 -47.16
CA VAL A 14 -45.14 0.36 -46.18
C VAL A 14 -45.92 0.86 -44.99
N GLN A 15 -47.07 1.47 -45.20
CA GLN A 15 -47.95 1.95 -44.11
C GLN A 15 -48.44 0.79 -43.22
N ALA A 16 -48.77 -0.36 -43.82
CA ALA A 16 -49.18 -1.56 -43.10
C ALA A 16 -48.03 -2.12 -42.23
N VAL A 17 -46.79 -2.07 -42.74
CA VAL A 17 -45.56 -2.45 -41.95
C VAL A 17 -45.30 -1.53 -40.81
N LEU A 18 -45.52 -0.22 -40.96
CA LEU A 18 -45.29 0.78 -39.91
C LEU A 18 -46.38 0.79 -38.83
N ALA A 19 -47.63 0.38 -39.18
CA ALA A 19 -48.78 0.45 -38.27
C ALA A 19 -48.93 -0.73 -37.29
N ARG A 20 -48.24 -1.88 -37.52
CA ARG A 20 -48.38 -3.09 -36.68
C ARG A 20 -47.01 -3.58 -36.21
N PRO A 21 -46.63 -3.31 -34.94
CA PRO A 21 -45.29 -3.65 -34.41
C PRO A 21 -45.03 -5.15 -34.26
N ASP A 22 -46.05 -6.02 -34.19
CA ASP A 22 -45.87 -7.41 -33.72
C ASP A 22 -46.12 -8.48 -34.81
N VAL A 23 -46.31 -8.10 -36.07
CA VAL A 23 -46.61 -9.07 -37.14
C VAL A 23 -45.34 -9.33 -37.95
N GLN A 24 -44.77 -10.53 -37.83
CA GLN A 24 -43.88 -11.09 -38.85
C GLN A 24 -44.69 -11.25 -40.14
N LEU A 25 -44.39 -10.45 -41.16
CA LEU A 25 -44.98 -10.58 -42.50
C LEU A 25 -44.47 -11.87 -43.13
N ALA A 26 -45.20 -12.97 -42.92
CA ALA A 26 -45.16 -14.09 -43.85
C ALA A 26 -45.85 -13.64 -45.12
N PRO A 27 -45.30 -13.90 -46.33
CA PRO A 27 -45.91 -13.53 -47.60
C PRO A 27 -47.06 -14.49 -47.93
N ARG A 28 -48.24 -14.25 -47.33
CA ARG A 28 -49.49 -14.94 -47.67
C ARG A 28 -50.60 -13.91 -47.85
N SER A 29 -50.58 -13.23 -48.99
CA SER A 29 -51.79 -12.75 -49.60
C SER A 29 -51.50 -12.60 -51.10
N GLU A 30 -52.35 -13.22 -51.90
CA GLU A 30 -52.34 -13.31 -53.38
C GLU A 30 -52.57 -11.96 -54.11
N SER A 31 -52.34 -10.83 -53.43
CA SER A 31 -52.67 -9.48 -53.89
C SER A 31 -51.51 -8.52 -54.14
N PHE A 32 -50.28 -8.91 -53.89
CA PHE A 32 -49.11 -8.03 -54.09
C PHE A 32 -48.28 -8.47 -55.31
N ASP A 33 -47.81 -7.48 -56.09
CA ASP A 33 -46.85 -7.69 -57.16
C ASP A 33 -45.53 -8.27 -56.63
N PRO A 34 -45.02 -9.39 -57.11
CA PRO A 34 -43.79 -10.04 -56.65
C PRO A 34 -42.56 -9.13 -56.69
N ARG A 35 -42.56 -8.07 -57.52
CA ARG A 35 -41.48 -7.08 -57.61
C ARG A 35 -41.35 -6.21 -56.37
N LEU A 36 -42.39 -6.16 -55.52
CA LEU A 36 -42.38 -5.40 -54.24
C LEU A 36 -41.73 -6.16 -53.09
N ALA A 37 -41.51 -7.47 -53.17
CA ALA A 37 -40.98 -8.29 -52.08
C ALA A 37 -39.60 -7.82 -51.58
N PRO A 38 -38.62 -7.44 -52.43
CA PRO A 38 -37.34 -6.89 -51.93
C PRO A 38 -37.49 -5.56 -51.21
N LEU A 39 -38.41 -4.67 -51.67
CA LEU A 39 -38.66 -3.36 -51.09
C LEU A 39 -39.36 -3.48 -49.75
N LEU A 40 -40.27 -4.43 -49.57
CA LEU A 40 -40.94 -4.71 -48.29
C LEU A 40 -39.99 -5.29 -47.26
N ARG A 41 -38.99 -6.09 -47.68
CA ARG A 41 -37.93 -6.54 -46.79
C ARG A 41 -37.10 -5.38 -46.27
N ILE A 42 -36.68 -4.46 -47.16
CA ILE A 42 -35.95 -3.25 -46.77
C ILE A 42 -36.80 -2.36 -45.83
N ALA A 43 -38.11 -2.19 -46.13
CA ALA A 43 -39.01 -1.44 -45.24
C ALA A 43 -39.11 -2.08 -43.85
N GLY A 44 -39.09 -3.42 -43.74
CA GLY A 44 -39.07 -4.17 -42.50
C GLY A 44 -37.77 -3.94 -41.70
N GLU A 45 -36.64 -3.91 -42.40
CA GLU A 45 -35.32 -3.60 -41.79
C GLU A 45 -35.24 -2.13 -41.33
N LEU A 46 -35.76 -1.19 -42.13
CA LEU A 46 -35.83 0.24 -41.82
C LEU A 46 -36.75 0.55 -40.62
N ARG A 47 -37.70 -0.32 -40.32
CA ARG A 47 -38.57 -0.21 -39.12
C ARG A 47 -37.77 -0.21 -37.81
N ASN A 48 -36.66 -0.92 -37.80
CA ASN A 48 -35.78 -1.03 -36.63
C ASN A 48 -34.77 0.13 -36.53
N LEU A 49 -34.78 1.07 -37.50
CA LEU A 49 -33.94 2.26 -37.38
C LEU A 49 -34.48 3.19 -36.30
N PRO A 50 -33.56 3.75 -35.48
CA PRO A 50 -33.93 4.67 -34.39
C PRO A 50 -34.73 5.86 -34.94
N ARG A 51 -35.88 6.16 -34.31
CA ARG A 51 -36.68 7.36 -34.60
C ARG A 51 -35.88 8.62 -34.32
N ARG A 52 -36.27 9.76 -34.88
CA ARG A 52 -35.58 11.06 -34.64
C ARG A 52 -35.50 11.42 -33.16
N ASP A 53 -36.54 11.12 -32.40
CA ASP A 53 -36.57 11.31 -30.93
C ASP A 53 -35.61 10.33 -30.18
N PHE A 54 -35.36 9.13 -30.71
CA PHE A 54 -34.41 8.18 -30.15
C PHE A 54 -32.99 8.72 -30.19
N LYS A 55 -32.54 9.33 -31.30
CA LYS A 55 -31.21 9.96 -31.38
C LYS A 55 -31.05 11.08 -30.37
N ALA A 56 -32.08 11.90 -30.19
CA ALA A 56 -32.06 12.98 -29.21
C ALA A 56 -31.99 12.42 -27.76
N ARG A 57 -32.78 11.38 -27.45
CA ARG A 57 -32.75 10.71 -26.14
C ARG A 57 -31.42 10.02 -25.89
N LEU A 58 -30.91 9.24 -26.88
CA LEU A 58 -29.62 8.58 -26.76
C LEU A 58 -28.48 9.59 -26.54
N LYS A 59 -28.51 10.72 -27.28
CA LYS A 59 -27.55 11.80 -27.09
C LYS A 59 -27.62 12.38 -25.67
N ALA A 60 -28.82 12.67 -25.18
CA ALA A 60 -29.02 13.18 -23.81
C ALA A 60 -28.61 12.15 -22.75
N ASP A 61 -28.86 10.87 -22.96
CA ASP A 61 -28.44 9.79 -22.05
C ASP A 61 -26.93 9.59 -22.06
N LEU A 62 -26.28 9.69 -23.22
CA LEU A 62 -24.82 9.63 -23.33
C LEU A 62 -24.15 10.85 -22.71
N GLU A 63 -24.70 12.06 -22.88
CA GLU A 63 -24.22 13.28 -22.26
C GLU A 63 -24.38 13.22 -20.72
N ARG A 64 -25.51 12.68 -20.24
CA ARG A 64 -25.73 12.46 -18.80
C ARG A 64 -24.77 11.43 -18.22
N LYS A 65 -24.56 10.28 -18.89
CA LYS A 65 -23.55 9.28 -18.50
C LYS A 65 -22.14 9.85 -18.50
N SER A 66 -21.75 10.59 -19.53
CA SER A 66 -20.45 11.23 -19.61
C SER A 66 -20.25 12.26 -18.49
N LYS A 67 -21.29 13.05 -18.14
CA LYS A 67 -21.22 13.97 -16.99
C LYS A 67 -21.12 13.22 -15.67
N MET A 68 -21.84 12.11 -15.49
CA MET A 68 -21.76 11.27 -14.29
C MET A 68 -20.40 10.57 -14.19
N GLU A 69 -19.87 10.04 -15.30
CA GLU A 69 -18.53 9.44 -15.33
C GLU A 69 -17.42 10.47 -15.09
N ASN A 70 -17.54 11.68 -15.62
CA ASN A 70 -16.60 12.77 -15.36
C ASN A 70 -16.71 13.29 -13.92
N ALA A 71 -17.90 13.40 -13.36
CA ALA A 71 -18.09 13.74 -11.96
C ALA A 71 -17.57 12.64 -11.02
N ALA A 72 -17.79 11.37 -11.37
CA ALA A 72 -17.21 10.23 -10.64
C ALA A 72 -15.68 10.19 -10.76
N LYS A 73 -15.12 10.45 -11.95
CA LYS A 73 -13.65 10.57 -12.14
C LYS A 73 -13.06 11.76 -11.40
N GLN A 74 -13.76 12.90 -11.34
CA GLN A 74 -13.32 14.04 -10.53
C GLN A 74 -13.45 13.79 -9.03
N ALA A 75 -14.50 13.11 -8.57
CA ALA A 75 -14.62 12.69 -7.17
C ALA A 75 -13.54 11.66 -6.81
N ILE A 76 -13.31 10.66 -7.66
CA ILE A 76 -12.21 9.67 -7.50
C ILE A 76 -10.84 10.36 -7.55
N SER A 77 -10.64 11.36 -8.42
CA SER A 77 -9.38 12.13 -8.51
C SER A 77 -9.19 13.06 -7.31
N SER A 78 -10.24 13.67 -6.77
CA SER A 78 -10.15 14.50 -5.55
C SER A 78 -10.01 13.65 -4.28
N ASP A 79 -10.63 12.47 -4.22
CA ASP A 79 -10.39 11.49 -3.16
C ASP A 79 -9.03 10.81 -3.33
N ALA A 80 -8.59 10.52 -4.55
CA ALA A 80 -7.26 9.97 -4.79
C ALA A 80 -6.14 10.98 -4.49
N SER A 81 -6.34 12.30 -4.72
CA SER A 81 -5.36 13.31 -4.30
C SER A 81 -5.38 13.54 -2.78
N LYS A 82 -6.54 13.54 -2.13
CA LYS A 82 -6.65 13.56 -0.67
C LYS A 82 -6.16 12.26 -0.03
N GLN A 83 -6.40 11.11 -0.67
CA GLN A 83 -5.85 9.82 -0.27
C GLN A 83 -4.35 9.73 -0.56
N ALA A 84 -3.83 10.36 -1.62
CA ALA A 84 -2.40 10.46 -1.90
C ALA A 84 -1.69 11.38 -0.90
N GLU A 85 -2.29 12.54 -0.53
CA GLU A 85 -1.77 13.38 0.56
C GLU A 85 -1.90 12.71 1.92
N ALA A 86 -2.99 12.02 2.20
CA ALA A 86 -3.13 11.22 3.41
C ALA A 86 -2.24 9.95 3.36
N ALA A 87 -2.01 9.37 2.19
CA ALA A 87 -1.14 8.22 2.01
C ALA A 87 0.35 8.57 2.14
N THR A 88 0.77 9.79 1.82
CA THR A 88 2.15 10.28 2.04
C THR A 88 2.37 10.83 3.45
N SER A 89 1.30 11.13 4.19
CA SER A 89 1.38 11.56 5.59
C SER A 89 1.74 10.37 6.49
N GLY A 90 2.92 10.41 7.11
CA GLY A 90 3.40 9.40 8.06
C GLY A 90 4.42 8.40 7.51
N TYR A 91 4.79 8.47 6.24
CA TYR A 91 5.96 7.77 5.74
C TYR A 91 7.21 8.58 6.06
N HIS A 92 8.08 7.97 6.83
CA HIS A 92 9.45 8.41 7.01
C HIS A 92 10.37 7.70 6.04
N THR A 93 11.61 8.14 5.96
CA THR A 93 12.63 7.54 5.08
C THR A 93 12.79 6.04 5.33
N ILE A 94 12.62 5.58 6.58
CA ILE A 94 12.66 4.16 6.94
C ILE A 94 11.34 3.76 7.58
N ALA A 95 10.76 2.66 7.11
CA ALA A 95 9.67 1.95 7.76
C ALA A 95 10.07 0.51 8.10
N PRO A 96 9.78 -0.02 9.29
CA PRO A 96 9.92 -1.45 9.54
C PRO A 96 8.90 -2.21 8.71
N TYR A 97 9.34 -3.33 8.09
CA TYR A 97 8.49 -4.24 7.34
C TYR A 97 8.46 -5.59 8.09
N ILE A 98 7.36 -5.90 8.76
CA ILE A 98 7.27 -7.04 9.67
C ILE A 98 6.56 -8.21 9.00
N ILE A 99 7.21 -9.36 8.93
CA ILE A 99 6.62 -10.59 8.40
C ILE A 99 6.23 -11.50 9.55
N VAL A 100 4.93 -11.72 9.72
CA VAL A 100 4.40 -12.51 10.83
C VAL A 100 3.41 -13.58 10.35
N PRO A 101 3.29 -14.71 11.03
CA PRO A 101 2.13 -15.57 10.82
C PRO A 101 0.88 -14.86 11.36
N ARG A 102 -0.25 -14.96 10.63
CA ARG A 102 -1.53 -14.35 11.02
C ARG A 102 -1.46 -12.81 11.13
N ALA A 103 -1.04 -12.16 10.03
CA ALA A 103 -0.90 -10.71 9.97
C ALA A 103 -2.17 -9.94 10.38
N ALA A 104 -3.37 -10.48 10.16
CA ALA A 104 -4.62 -9.89 10.64
C ALA A 104 -4.66 -9.78 12.17
N ALA A 105 -4.29 -10.84 12.89
CA ALA A 105 -4.23 -10.82 14.36
C ALA A 105 -3.09 -9.89 14.87
N PHE A 106 -2.02 -9.75 14.10
CA PHE A 106 -0.97 -8.79 14.42
C PHE A 106 -1.45 -7.34 14.29
N ILE A 107 -2.26 -7.04 13.26
CA ILE A 107 -2.90 -5.72 13.13
C ILE A 107 -3.81 -5.44 14.34
N ASP A 108 -4.58 -6.41 14.80
CA ASP A 108 -5.43 -6.26 15.98
C ASP A 108 -4.58 -5.98 17.23
N PHE A 109 -3.47 -6.71 17.43
CA PHE A 109 -2.51 -6.43 18.49
C PHE A 109 -1.97 -5.00 18.43
N LEU A 110 -1.55 -4.51 17.25
CA LEU A 110 -1.05 -3.14 17.09
C LEU A 110 -2.10 -2.08 17.43
N LYS A 111 -3.39 -2.35 17.11
CA LYS A 111 -4.52 -1.47 17.48
C LYS A 111 -4.74 -1.44 18.99
N GLU A 112 -4.76 -2.60 19.63
CA GLU A 112 -5.06 -2.74 21.06
C GLU A 112 -3.89 -2.22 21.92
N ALA A 113 -2.65 -2.57 21.58
CA ALA A 113 -1.48 -2.22 22.38
C ALA A 113 -1.02 -0.77 22.17
N PHE A 114 -1.00 -0.30 20.93
CA PHE A 114 -0.28 0.91 20.52
C PHE A 114 -1.19 1.96 19.86
N ASP A 115 -2.51 1.86 19.96
CA ASP A 115 -3.48 2.75 19.31
C ASP A 115 -3.27 2.82 17.78
N GLY A 116 -2.80 1.71 17.19
CA GLY A 116 -2.51 1.61 15.77
C GLY A 116 -3.75 1.82 14.92
N THR A 117 -3.60 2.55 13.83
CA THR A 117 -4.67 2.75 12.83
C THR A 117 -4.29 2.08 11.54
N GLU A 118 -5.06 1.07 11.15
CA GLU A 118 -4.88 0.41 9.86
C GLU A 118 -5.21 1.36 8.71
N ARG A 119 -4.25 1.58 7.81
CA ARG A 119 -4.38 2.49 6.67
C ARG A 119 -4.98 1.79 5.47
N PHE A 120 -4.43 0.64 5.12
CA PHE A 120 -4.98 -0.24 4.10
C PHE A 120 -4.39 -1.65 4.23
N ARG A 121 -5.00 -2.60 3.51
CA ARG A 121 -4.45 -3.94 3.32
C ARG A 121 -4.71 -4.46 1.92
N VAL A 122 -3.79 -5.26 1.42
CA VAL A 122 -3.90 -5.98 0.16
C VAL A 122 -3.98 -7.48 0.47
N PRO A 123 -5.11 -8.14 0.24
CA PRO A 123 -5.23 -9.58 0.47
C PRO A 123 -4.51 -10.37 -0.64
N ILE A 124 -4.10 -11.59 -0.32
CA ILE A 124 -3.72 -12.57 -1.33
C ILE A 124 -5.01 -13.18 -1.90
N GLU A 125 -5.20 -13.06 -3.21
CA GLU A 125 -6.40 -13.55 -3.89
C GLU A 125 -6.65 -15.04 -3.58
N GLY A 126 -7.90 -15.37 -3.24
CA GLY A 126 -8.30 -16.75 -2.90
C GLY A 126 -7.85 -17.24 -1.54
N SER A 127 -7.33 -16.38 -0.67
CA SER A 127 -6.91 -16.72 0.70
C SER A 127 -7.31 -15.66 1.71
N ASN A 128 -7.16 -15.99 3.01
CA ASN A 128 -7.31 -15.03 4.11
C ASN A 128 -5.97 -14.34 4.48
N LEU A 129 -4.91 -14.60 3.70
CA LEU A 129 -3.59 -14.04 3.97
C LEU A 129 -3.48 -12.61 3.44
N ILE A 130 -2.71 -11.80 4.13
CA ILE A 130 -2.40 -10.41 3.78
C ILE A 130 -1.06 -10.38 3.04
N MET A 131 -1.08 -9.93 1.79
CA MET A 131 0.12 -9.74 0.98
C MET A 131 0.90 -8.50 1.46
N HIS A 132 0.18 -7.46 1.88
CA HIS A 132 0.75 -6.23 2.40
C HIS A 132 -0.31 -5.47 3.18
N ALA A 133 0.07 -4.88 4.30
CA ALA A 133 -0.76 -3.94 5.04
C ALA A 133 0.11 -2.87 5.71
N GLU A 134 -0.53 -1.76 6.07
CA GLU A 134 0.08 -0.65 6.76
C GLU A 134 -0.73 -0.25 7.97
N VAL A 135 -0.03 -0.06 9.10
CA VAL A 135 -0.59 0.42 10.35
C VAL A 135 0.17 1.66 10.79
N ALA A 136 -0.55 2.76 10.95
CA ALA A 136 0.02 3.99 11.51
C ALA A 136 0.03 3.91 13.04
N ILE A 137 1.17 4.25 13.65
CA ILE A 137 1.35 4.45 15.08
C ILE A 137 1.96 5.84 15.28
N GLY A 138 1.22 6.73 15.93
CA GLY A 138 1.60 8.14 16.02
C GLY A 138 1.77 8.76 14.62
N ASN A 139 2.96 9.33 14.36
CA ASN A 139 3.30 9.93 13.07
C ASN A 139 4.03 8.98 12.12
N SER A 140 4.11 7.69 12.41
CA SER A 140 4.93 6.74 11.66
C SER A 140 4.11 5.54 11.18
N ILE A 141 4.63 4.81 10.19
CA ILE A 141 3.99 3.63 9.59
C ILE A 141 4.81 2.39 9.87
N ILE A 142 4.13 1.31 10.20
CA ILE A 142 4.64 -0.05 10.19
C ILE A 142 4.02 -0.76 8.99
N GLU A 143 4.85 -1.32 8.13
CA GLU A 143 4.46 -2.19 7.05
C GLU A 143 4.51 -3.65 7.50
N LEU A 144 3.61 -4.48 7.00
CA LEU A 144 3.54 -5.87 7.41
C LEU A 144 2.92 -6.79 6.35
N ALA A 145 3.21 -8.08 6.43
CA ALA A 145 2.61 -9.11 5.59
C ALA A 145 2.50 -10.44 6.34
N ASP A 146 1.65 -11.33 5.82
CA ASP A 146 1.65 -12.71 6.26
C ASP A 146 2.90 -13.45 5.80
N ALA A 147 3.50 -14.19 6.72
CA ALA A 147 4.53 -15.15 6.41
C ALA A 147 3.97 -16.28 5.53
N ASN A 148 4.80 -16.82 4.65
CA ASN A 148 4.47 -17.96 3.79
C ASN A 148 5.73 -18.81 3.54
N GLU A 149 5.59 -19.89 2.77
CA GLU A 149 6.70 -20.82 2.48
C GLU A 149 7.93 -20.15 1.84
N LYS A 150 7.71 -19.06 1.06
CA LYS A 150 8.80 -18.34 0.38
C LYS A 150 9.36 -17.19 1.22
N VAL A 151 8.54 -16.64 2.12
CA VAL A 151 8.92 -15.54 2.98
C VAL A 151 8.58 -15.94 4.41
N PRO A 152 9.56 -16.53 5.14
CA PRO A 152 9.37 -16.97 6.51
C PRO A 152 9.12 -15.78 7.46
N PRO A 153 8.62 -16.03 8.69
CA PRO A 153 8.50 -15.00 9.70
C PRO A 153 9.84 -14.30 9.94
N ALA A 154 9.80 -12.97 9.98
CA ALA A 154 10.95 -12.13 10.29
C ALA A 154 10.51 -11.09 11.35
N PRO A 155 10.58 -11.45 12.63
CA PRO A 155 10.29 -10.52 13.71
C PRO A 155 11.33 -9.41 13.75
N ALA A 156 10.94 -8.25 14.28
CA ALA A 156 11.78 -7.07 14.37
C ALA A 156 11.86 -6.56 15.82
N ALA A 157 12.90 -5.81 16.12
CA ALA A 157 12.96 -4.97 17.31
C ALA A 157 12.62 -3.53 16.91
N ILE A 158 11.77 -2.88 17.68
CA ILE A 158 11.20 -1.56 17.40
C ILE A 158 11.23 -0.71 18.66
N HIS A 159 11.72 0.50 18.55
CA HIS A 159 11.59 1.51 19.59
C HIS A 159 10.36 2.39 19.28
N LEU A 160 9.47 2.53 20.25
CA LEU A 160 8.26 3.32 20.19
C LEU A 160 8.30 4.46 21.19
N TYR A 161 7.94 5.65 20.72
CA TYR A 161 7.87 6.84 21.56
C TYR A 161 6.43 7.29 21.75
N PHE A 162 6.04 7.46 23.03
CA PHE A 162 4.71 7.89 23.44
C PHE A 162 4.79 8.95 24.54
N ASP A 163 3.68 9.63 24.80
CA ASP A 163 3.58 10.59 25.92
C ASP A 163 3.50 9.90 27.29
N ASP A 164 3.06 8.64 27.34
CA ASP A 164 2.87 7.86 28.56
C ASP A 164 3.29 6.39 28.30
N ALA A 165 4.55 6.10 28.61
CA ALA A 165 5.11 4.75 28.44
C ALA A 165 4.48 3.72 29.39
N ASP A 166 4.08 4.12 30.59
CA ASP A 166 3.48 3.21 31.59
C ASP A 166 2.13 2.68 31.12
N SER A 167 1.24 3.57 30.64
CA SER A 167 -0.07 3.17 30.14
C SER A 167 0.04 2.32 28.88
N VAL A 168 0.95 2.66 27.94
CA VAL A 168 1.16 1.88 26.71
C VAL A 168 1.73 0.51 27.03
N PHE A 169 2.68 0.42 27.95
CA PHE A 169 3.22 -0.86 28.39
C PHE A 169 2.14 -1.75 29.01
N ALA A 170 1.27 -1.18 29.86
CA ALA A 170 0.16 -1.94 30.46
C ALA A 170 -0.79 -2.48 29.38
N ARG A 171 -1.18 -1.65 28.40
CA ARG A 171 -2.03 -2.10 27.27
C ARG A 171 -1.36 -3.19 26.45
N ALA A 172 -0.05 -3.09 26.20
CA ALA A 172 0.68 -4.14 25.48
C ALA A 172 0.64 -5.48 26.22
N ILE A 173 0.78 -5.46 27.56
CA ILE A 173 0.65 -6.66 28.38
C ILE A 173 -0.80 -7.22 28.33
N ASP A 174 -1.82 -6.36 28.43
CA ASP A 174 -3.22 -6.75 28.35
C ASP A 174 -3.57 -7.33 26.98
N ALA A 175 -2.93 -6.83 25.90
CA ALA A 175 -3.04 -7.35 24.53
C ALA A 175 -2.25 -8.67 24.32
N GLY A 176 -1.61 -9.22 25.36
CA GLY A 176 -0.93 -10.52 25.31
C GLY A 176 0.58 -10.49 25.15
N ALA A 177 1.23 -9.33 25.23
CA ALA A 177 2.68 -9.26 25.25
C ALA A 177 3.26 -9.74 26.60
N THR A 178 4.50 -10.21 26.56
CA THR A 178 5.26 -10.63 27.74
C THR A 178 6.31 -9.58 28.08
N SER A 179 6.36 -9.17 29.37
CA SER A 179 7.37 -8.23 29.84
C SER A 179 8.78 -8.83 29.76
N ILE A 180 9.69 -8.10 29.14
CA ILE A 180 11.14 -8.34 29.20
C ILE A 180 11.70 -7.62 30.41
N TYR A 181 11.47 -6.30 30.48
CA TYR A 181 11.71 -5.51 31.69
C TYR A 181 10.62 -4.44 31.84
N LYS A 182 10.30 -4.10 33.10
CA LYS A 182 9.25 -3.15 33.43
C LYS A 182 9.68 -1.73 33.11
N VAL A 183 8.69 -0.85 32.92
CA VAL A 183 8.93 0.58 32.74
C VAL A 183 9.66 1.15 33.97
N GLY A 184 10.70 1.89 33.70
CA GLY A 184 11.52 2.56 34.69
C GLY A 184 12.35 3.68 34.05
N ASP A 185 12.91 4.56 34.91
CA ASP A 185 13.78 5.62 34.43
C ASP A 185 15.13 5.03 34.02
N HIS A 186 15.55 5.36 32.80
CA HIS A 186 16.77 4.85 32.21
C HIS A 186 17.89 5.89 32.23
N VAL A 187 19.14 5.43 32.18
CA VAL A 187 20.32 6.31 32.22
C VAL A 187 20.42 7.25 31.02
N SER A 188 19.74 6.95 29.93
CA SER A 188 19.59 7.81 28.73
C SER A 188 18.72 9.05 28.98
N GLY A 189 18.00 9.12 30.10
CA GLY A 189 17.04 10.18 30.43
C GLY A 189 15.60 9.86 30.00
N ASP A 190 15.40 8.70 29.43
CA ASP A 190 14.08 8.22 29.02
C ASP A 190 13.44 7.42 30.16
N ARG A 191 12.10 7.35 30.15
CA ARG A 191 11.34 6.38 30.91
C ARG A 191 10.88 5.30 29.95
N GLN A 192 11.39 4.07 30.09
CA GLN A 192 11.13 3.00 29.13
C GLN A 192 10.96 1.63 29.76
N GLY A 193 10.25 0.74 29.06
CA GLY A 193 10.16 -0.68 29.31
C GLY A 193 10.22 -1.48 28.00
N ALA A 194 10.39 -2.79 28.09
CA ALA A 194 10.38 -3.63 26.90
C ALA A 194 9.44 -4.82 27.06
N VAL A 195 8.76 -5.16 25.96
CA VAL A 195 7.89 -6.32 25.86
C VAL A 195 8.19 -7.13 24.62
N ARG A 196 7.85 -8.42 24.67
CA ARG A 196 7.81 -9.31 23.49
C ARG A 196 6.36 -9.59 23.16
N ASP A 197 5.95 -9.32 21.94
CA ASP A 197 4.61 -9.62 21.48
C ASP A 197 4.39 -11.12 21.20
N PRO A 198 3.13 -11.59 20.99
CA PRO A 198 2.82 -12.98 20.66
C PRO A 198 3.38 -13.48 19.32
N PHE A 199 3.94 -12.60 18.50
CA PHE A 199 4.50 -12.89 17.18
C PHE A 199 6.03 -12.91 17.20
N GLY A 200 6.66 -12.58 18.34
CA GLY A 200 8.11 -12.60 18.56
C GLY A 200 8.81 -11.27 18.38
N ASN A 201 8.10 -10.18 18.03
CA ASN A 201 8.72 -8.86 17.94
C ASN A 201 9.07 -8.31 19.31
N LEU A 202 10.13 -7.51 19.39
CA LEU A 202 10.55 -6.77 20.55
C LEU A 202 10.08 -5.31 20.44
N TRP A 203 9.48 -4.81 21.50
CA TRP A 203 9.00 -3.43 21.57
C TRP A 203 9.62 -2.73 22.75
N TYR A 204 10.44 -1.72 22.48
CA TYR A 204 10.94 -0.77 23.46
C TYR A 204 9.94 0.38 23.51
N ILE A 205 9.26 0.52 24.63
CA ILE A 205 8.19 1.52 24.83
C ILE A 205 8.78 2.62 25.70
N ALA A 206 8.97 3.80 25.13
CA ALA A 206 9.68 4.89 25.77
C ALA A 206 8.88 6.20 25.78
N MET A 207 9.20 7.02 26.77
CA MET A 207 8.78 8.40 26.89
C MET A 207 10.01 9.27 27.15
N ILE A 208 10.26 10.25 26.29
CA ILE A 208 11.30 11.25 26.51
C ILE A 208 10.68 12.41 27.27
N GLN A 209 11.22 12.73 28.45
CA GLN A 209 10.71 13.84 29.28
C GLN A 209 10.80 15.17 28.53
N GLY A 210 9.67 15.88 28.44
CA GLY A 210 9.59 17.19 27.78
C GLY A 210 9.46 17.12 26.25
N TRP A 211 9.26 15.94 25.70
CA TRP A 211 9.03 15.72 24.27
C TRP A 211 7.64 15.13 24.02
N THR A 212 6.96 15.60 22.98
CA THR A 212 5.68 15.08 22.54
C THR A 212 5.82 14.53 21.12
N PRO A 213 5.40 13.27 20.84
CA PRO A 213 5.32 12.76 19.49
C PRO A 213 4.38 13.63 18.63
N GLY A 214 4.80 14.04 17.45
CA GLY A 214 3.94 14.84 16.59
C GLY A 214 4.52 15.08 15.20
N PRO A 215 3.74 15.73 14.29
CA PRO A 215 4.13 15.88 12.86
C PRO A 215 5.46 16.62 12.63
N GLU A 216 5.92 17.42 13.60
CA GLU A 216 7.22 18.11 13.57
C GLU A 216 8.26 17.49 14.53
N GLY A 217 7.90 16.36 15.17
CA GLY A 217 8.73 15.69 16.17
C GLY A 217 9.51 14.50 15.63
N VAL A 218 10.23 13.83 16.55
CA VAL A 218 10.91 12.56 16.26
C VAL A 218 9.88 11.52 15.80
N PRO A 219 10.20 10.64 14.83
CA PRO A 219 9.32 9.55 14.44
C PRO A 219 8.90 8.67 15.62
N SER A 220 7.60 8.35 15.71
CA SER A 220 7.06 7.52 16.79
C SER A 220 7.55 6.08 16.73
N VAL A 221 8.00 5.62 15.56
CA VAL A 221 8.47 4.26 15.32
C VAL A 221 9.88 4.32 14.77
N GLN A 222 10.82 3.69 15.45
CA GLN A 222 12.22 3.62 15.05
C GLN A 222 12.67 2.15 15.03
N PRO A 223 13.19 1.63 13.90
CA PRO A 223 13.77 0.29 13.88
C PRO A 223 14.97 0.18 14.81
N TYR A 224 15.10 -0.96 15.49
CA TYR A 224 16.22 -1.28 16.36
C TYR A 224 16.91 -2.55 15.86
N LEU A 225 18.24 -2.55 15.68
CA LEU A 225 19.00 -3.67 15.20
C LEU A 225 19.93 -4.24 16.28
N HIS A 226 19.66 -5.46 16.73
CA HIS A 226 20.61 -6.25 17.53
C HIS A 226 21.52 -7.04 16.60
N LEU A 227 22.82 -6.73 16.60
CA LEU A 227 23.77 -7.23 15.60
C LEU A 227 24.99 -7.89 16.26
N ARG A 228 25.61 -8.85 15.59
CA ARG A 228 26.96 -9.29 15.90
C ARG A 228 27.95 -8.53 15.03
N GLY A 229 28.82 -7.74 15.65
CA GLY A 229 29.73 -6.82 14.98
C GLY A 229 29.04 -5.54 14.56
N ALA A 230 28.25 -4.96 15.45
CA ALA A 230 27.46 -3.73 15.23
C ALA A 230 28.31 -2.55 14.74
N GLU A 231 29.58 -2.47 15.10
CA GLU A 231 30.52 -1.45 14.64
C GLU A 231 30.70 -1.43 13.11
N LYS A 232 30.43 -2.55 12.42
CA LYS A 232 30.52 -2.64 10.94
C LYS A 232 29.25 -2.19 10.26
N MET A 233 28.10 -2.15 10.96
CA MET A 233 26.84 -1.66 10.42
C MET A 233 26.89 -0.15 10.21
N ILE A 234 27.54 0.59 11.10
CA ILE A 234 27.61 2.06 11.01
C ILE A 234 28.16 2.53 9.65
N PRO A 235 29.38 2.12 9.24
CA PRO A 235 29.90 2.54 7.92
C PRO A 235 29.09 1.99 6.73
N PHE A 236 28.39 0.85 6.88
CA PHE A 236 27.46 0.39 5.87
C PHE A 236 26.30 1.38 5.71
N LEU A 237 25.63 1.80 6.80
CA LEU A 237 24.54 2.76 6.76
C LEU A 237 24.97 4.13 6.20
N GLU A 238 26.17 4.59 6.56
CA GLU A 238 26.74 5.85 6.02
C GLU A 238 26.94 5.78 4.51
N ASN A 239 27.60 4.73 4.03
CA ASN A 239 27.95 4.58 2.61
C ASN A 239 26.75 4.21 1.72
N ALA A 240 25.87 3.33 2.20
CA ALA A 240 24.72 2.85 1.43
C ALA A 240 23.60 3.89 1.38
N PHE A 241 23.24 4.44 2.54
CA PHE A 241 22.01 5.19 2.73
C PHE A 241 22.22 6.65 3.15
N GLY A 242 23.49 7.08 3.28
CA GLY A 242 23.81 8.45 3.72
C GLY A 242 23.51 8.67 5.21
N GLY A 243 23.63 7.60 6.01
CA GLY A 243 23.41 7.65 7.45
C GLY A 243 24.35 8.62 8.15
N VAL A 244 23.87 9.27 9.21
CA VAL A 244 24.68 10.17 10.05
C VAL A 244 24.54 9.74 11.49
N VAL A 245 25.65 9.34 12.11
CA VAL A 245 25.68 8.97 13.52
C VAL A 245 25.29 10.17 14.39
N GLN A 246 24.35 9.96 15.29
CA GLN A 246 23.88 10.96 16.23
C GLN A 246 24.56 10.81 17.60
N GLY A 247 25.15 11.90 18.09
CA GLY A 247 25.73 11.95 19.41
C GLY A 247 26.95 11.03 19.61
N HIS A 248 27.09 10.53 20.84
CA HIS A 248 28.17 9.64 21.26
C HIS A 248 27.75 8.18 21.11
N VAL A 249 28.67 7.35 20.62
CA VAL A 249 28.48 5.89 20.54
C VAL A 249 29.20 5.24 21.74
N PRO A 250 28.48 4.90 22.82
CA PRO A 250 29.10 4.24 23.98
C PRO A 250 29.57 2.84 23.61
N ARG A 251 30.71 2.44 24.18
CA ARG A 251 31.31 1.13 23.92
C ARG A 251 31.63 0.40 25.21
N SER A 252 31.59 -0.90 25.18
CA SER A 252 32.08 -1.75 26.25
C SER A 252 33.63 -1.67 26.35
N PRO A 253 34.23 -2.14 27.46
CA PRO A 253 35.67 -2.24 27.58
C PRO A 253 36.34 -3.06 26.45
N GLU A 254 35.62 -4.01 25.87
CA GLU A 254 36.08 -4.85 24.76
C GLU A 254 35.89 -4.15 23.38
N GLY A 255 35.27 -2.96 23.36
CA GLY A 255 35.06 -2.15 22.16
C GLY A 255 33.73 -2.36 21.46
N HIS A 256 32.84 -3.23 21.99
CA HIS A 256 31.51 -3.45 21.39
C HIS A 256 30.61 -2.22 21.51
N VAL A 257 29.81 -1.97 20.49
CA VAL A 257 28.81 -0.89 20.48
C VAL A 257 27.71 -1.23 21.48
N LEU A 258 27.58 -0.42 22.53
CA LEU A 258 26.50 -0.59 23.51
C LEU A 258 25.20 0.04 23.03
N HIS A 259 25.28 1.12 22.28
CA HIS A 259 24.16 1.77 21.61
C HIS A 259 24.68 2.73 20.55
N ALA A 260 24.00 2.82 19.43
CA ALA A 260 24.20 3.86 18.42
C ALA A 260 22.88 4.23 17.77
N THR A 261 22.71 5.51 17.50
CA THR A 261 21.61 6.08 16.73
C THR A 261 22.15 6.63 15.43
N VAL A 262 21.60 6.18 14.31
CA VAL A 262 21.98 6.61 12.98
C VAL A 262 20.78 7.24 12.29
N GLN A 263 20.85 8.52 11.97
CA GLN A 263 19.84 9.23 11.21
C GLN A 263 19.98 8.91 9.72
N ILE A 264 18.89 8.51 9.07
CA ILE A 264 18.80 8.32 7.63
C ILE A 264 17.55 9.09 7.15
N GLY A 265 17.78 10.17 6.41
CA GLY A 265 16.70 11.10 6.04
C GLY A 265 16.06 11.73 7.27
N ASP A 266 14.76 11.60 7.40
CA ASP A 266 13.94 12.12 8.50
C ASP A 266 13.66 11.11 9.61
N ASN A 267 14.21 9.89 9.54
CA ASN A 267 14.05 8.87 10.57
C ASN A 267 15.41 8.46 11.14
N THR A 268 15.36 7.80 12.29
CA THR A 268 16.52 7.21 12.96
C THR A 268 16.40 5.70 13.01
N LEU A 269 17.54 5.05 12.98
CA LEU A 269 17.72 3.63 13.20
C LEU A 269 18.66 3.45 14.38
N GLU A 270 18.25 2.64 15.34
CA GLU A 270 19.05 2.32 16.50
C GLU A 270 19.72 0.95 16.33
N LEU A 271 20.89 0.81 16.95
CA LEU A 271 21.61 -0.46 16.90
C LEU A 271 22.53 -0.66 18.10
N ASP A 272 22.76 -1.92 18.44
CA ASP A 272 23.74 -2.34 19.42
C ASP A 272 24.41 -3.68 19.07
N GLU A 273 25.44 -4.04 19.83
CA GLU A 273 25.98 -5.39 19.83
C GLU A 273 25.04 -6.34 20.56
N ALA A 274 24.62 -7.41 19.90
CA ALA A 274 23.72 -8.42 20.45
C ALA A 274 24.29 -9.03 21.74
N HIS A 275 23.48 -9.08 22.77
CA HIS A 275 23.90 -9.58 24.09
C HIS A 275 22.74 -10.24 24.86
N GLY A 276 23.06 -11.07 25.83
CA GLY A 276 22.05 -11.66 26.72
C GLY A 276 20.85 -12.27 25.99
N GLU A 277 19.66 -11.79 26.28
CA GLU A 277 18.41 -12.17 25.61
C GLU A 277 18.15 -11.42 24.28
N PHE A 278 18.88 -10.34 24.04
CA PHE A 278 18.82 -9.54 22.80
C PHE A 278 19.76 -10.13 21.76
N GLN A 279 19.33 -11.21 21.14
CA GLN A 279 20.10 -11.93 20.13
C GLN A 279 19.92 -11.28 18.75
N PRO A 280 20.83 -11.53 17.78
CA PRO A 280 20.67 -11.04 16.42
C PRO A 280 19.29 -11.35 15.86
N MET A 281 18.63 -10.34 15.37
CA MET A 281 17.26 -10.42 14.83
C MET A 281 17.24 -9.77 13.45
N PRO A 282 17.66 -10.50 12.38
CA PRO A 282 17.59 -10.00 11.03
C PRO A 282 16.15 -9.64 10.68
N CYS A 283 15.93 -8.41 10.21
CA CYS A 283 14.62 -7.85 9.93
C CYS A 283 14.51 -7.36 8.49
N HIS A 284 13.31 -6.95 8.13
CA HIS A 284 13.05 -6.29 6.85
C HIS A 284 12.79 -4.81 7.10
N LEU A 285 13.35 -3.96 6.26
CA LEU A 285 13.22 -2.51 6.30
C LEU A 285 12.85 -2.00 4.92
N HIS A 286 11.92 -1.05 4.88
CA HIS A 286 11.58 -0.35 3.66
C HIS A 286 12.16 1.06 3.70
N LEU A 287 12.86 1.45 2.63
CA LEU A 287 13.44 2.76 2.44
C LEU A 287 12.68 3.52 1.35
N HIS A 288 12.14 4.66 1.71
CA HIS A 288 11.55 5.60 0.76
C HIS A 288 12.64 6.57 0.30
N ALA A 289 12.98 6.54 -0.98
CA ALA A 289 14.07 7.31 -1.58
C ALA A 289 13.57 8.16 -2.75
N ASP A 290 14.30 9.22 -3.07
CA ASP A 290 14.04 10.01 -4.29
C ASP A 290 14.48 9.24 -5.54
N ASP A 291 15.55 8.45 -5.45
CA ASP A 291 16.11 7.63 -6.54
C ASP A 291 16.53 6.25 -6.01
N ALA A 292 15.65 5.28 -6.25
CA ALA A 292 15.87 3.90 -5.83
C ALA A 292 17.08 3.25 -6.52
N ASP A 293 17.35 3.56 -7.80
CA ASP A 293 18.48 3.02 -8.53
C ASP A 293 19.82 3.51 -7.98
N ALA A 294 19.92 4.81 -7.68
CA ALA A 294 21.13 5.39 -7.12
C ALA A 294 21.40 4.83 -5.71
N MET A 295 20.39 4.77 -4.84
CA MET A 295 20.54 4.23 -3.50
C MET A 295 20.88 2.73 -3.53
N TYR A 296 20.22 1.95 -4.39
CA TYR A 296 20.52 0.55 -4.60
C TYR A 296 21.99 0.31 -5.03
N LYS A 297 22.50 1.09 -5.98
CA LYS A 297 23.91 1.00 -6.43
C LYS A 297 24.89 1.33 -5.31
N ARG A 298 24.62 2.34 -4.49
CA ARG A 298 25.47 2.67 -3.32
C ARG A 298 25.49 1.52 -2.32
N ALA A 299 24.33 0.90 -2.03
CA ALA A 299 24.25 -0.21 -1.10
C ALA A 299 25.01 -1.45 -1.62
N LEU A 300 24.96 -1.76 -2.92
CA LEU A 300 25.79 -2.80 -3.51
C LEU A 300 27.29 -2.49 -3.36
N ALA A 301 27.68 -1.23 -3.63
CA ALA A 301 29.07 -0.79 -3.46
C ALA A 301 29.54 -0.85 -1.99
N ALA A 302 28.63 -0.67 -1.04
CA ALA A 302 28.86 -0.80 0.40
C ALA A 302 28.85 -2.27 0.89
N GLY A 303 28.66 -3.26 0.00
CA GLY A 303 28.79 -4.68 0.32
C GLY A 303 27.45 -5.43 0.49
N ALA A 304 26.31 -4.82 0.21
CA ALA A 304 25.04 -5.55 0.15
C ALA A 304 24.98 -6.48 -1.07
N ILE A 305 24.15 -7.50 -1.01
CA ILE A 305 23.86 -8.40 -2.12
C ILE A 305 22.44 -8.16 -2.65
N SER A 306 22.26 -8.31 -3.96
CA SER A 306 20.95 -8.16 -4.60
C SER A 306 19.99 -9.28 -4.21
N ILE A 307 18.78 -8.91 -3.79
CA ILE A 307 17.60 -9.80 -3.73
C ILE A 307 16.82 -9.66 -5.03
N ASP A 308 16.46 -8.42 -5.41
CA ASP A 308 15.73 -8.08 -6.60
C ASP A 308 16.25 -6.73 -7.15
N ALA A 309 16.64 -6.70 -8.41
CA ALA A 309 17.11 -5.46 -9.02
C ALA A 309 15.95 -4.44 -9.18
N PRO A 310 16.22 -3.12 -9.09
CA PRO A 310 15.18 -2.11 -9.22
C PRO A 310 14.38 -2.26 -10.51
N SER A 311 13.07 -2.38 -10.38
CA SER A 311 12.12 -2.49 -11.47
C SER A 311 10.85 -1.67 -11.18
N ASN A 312 10.14 -1.28 -12.24
CA ASN A 312 8.87 -0.57 -12.07
C ASN A 312 7.80 -1.53 -11.58
N LYS A 313 7.26 -1.23 -10.42
CA LYS A 313 6.12 -1.93 -9.80
C LYS A 313 4.90 -1.00 -9.84
N PRO A 314 3.67 -1.49 -9.58
CA PRO A 314 2.48 -0.62 -9.55
C PRO A 314 2.57 0.55 -8.55
N TYR A 315 3.34 0.40 -7.48
CA TYR A 315 3.50 1.36 -6.38
C TYR A 315 4.76 2.21 -6.47
N GLY A 316 5.63 2.01 -7.45
CA GLY A 316 6.86 2.76 -7.57
C GLY A 316 7.98 1.99 -8.25
N ARG A 317 9.16 2.57 -8.33
CA ARG A 317 10.37 1.88 -8.75
C ARG A 317 11.04 1.27 -7.52
N SER A 318 11.10 -0.05 -7.45
CA SER A 318 11.50 -0.76 -6.23
C SER A 318 12.48 -1.89 -6.51
N GLY A 319 13.42 -2.08 -5.59
CA GLY A 319 14.38 -3.17 -5.56
C GLY A 319 14.70 -3.62 -4.13
N GLY A 320 15.26 -4.81 -3.99
CA GLY A 320 15.59 -5.42 -2.70
C GLY A 320 17.06 -5.80 -2.58
N LEU A 321 17.61 -5.61 -1.41
CA LEU A 321 19.01 -5.91 -1.04
C LEU A 321 19.05 -6.68 0.27
N LYS A 322 20.13 -7.41 0.50
CA LYS A 322 20.46 -8.01 1.78
C LYS A 322 21.83 -7.52 2.23
N ASP A 323 21.94 -7.06 3.48
CA ASP A 323 23.21 -6.69 4.08
C ASP A 323 23.99 -7.91 4.62
N ALA A 324 25.21 -7.66 5.10
CA ALA A 324 26.07 -8.70 5.65
C ALA A 324 25.57 -9.30 6.98
N PHE A 325 24.58 -8.66 7.62
CA PHE A 325 23.99 -9.10 8.89
C PHE A 325 22.68 -9.87 8.70
N GLY A 326 22.21 -9.96 7.45
CA GLY A 326 21.01 -10.69 7.08
C GLY A 326 19.74 -9.84 7.00
N ASN A 327 19.81 -8.54 7.28
CA ASN A 327 18.66 -7.65 7.11
C ASN A 327 18.35 -7.46 5.62
N SER A 328 17.06 -7.41 5.30
CA SER A 328 16.59 -7.11 3.95
C SER A 328 16.14 -5.65 3.86
N TRP A 329 16.60 -4.98 2.82
CA TRP A 329 16.35 -3.56 2.57
C TRP A 329 15.58 -3.45 1.26
N TYR A 330 14.34 -3.01 1.31
CA TYR A 330 13.51 -2.72 0.14
C TYR A 330 13.54 -1.22 -0.10
N ILE A 331 14.00 -0.80 -1.26
CA ILE A 331 14.16 0.61 -1.62
C ILE A 331 13.11 0.95 -2.67
N THR A 332 12.29 1.96 -2.40
CA THR A 332 11.26 2.40 -3.33
C THR A 332 11.34 3.90 -3.57
N SER A 333 11.19 4.31 -4.82
CA SER A 333 11.01 5.71 -5.22
C SER A 333 9.79 5.87 -6.11
N PRO A 334 9.23 7.10 -6.23
CA PRO A 334 8.18 7.37 -7.21
C PRO A 334 8.60 6.94 -8.61
N LEU A 335 7.63 6.53 -9.44
CA LEU A 335 7.91 6.28 -10.85
C LEU A 335 8.35 7.59 -11.53
N PRO A 336 9.35 7.55 -12.45
CA PRO A 336 9.71 8.70 -13.25
C PRO A 336 8.47 9.25 -13.95
N GLN A 337 8.22 10.55 -13.80
CA GLN A 337 7.14 11.18 -14.56
C GLN A 337 7.47 11.06 -16.04
N LYS A 338 6.54 10.56 -16.83
CA LYS A 338 6.67 10.56 -18.29
C LYS A 338 6.65 12.01 -18.73
N THR A 339 7.83 12.54 -19.10
CA THR A 339 7.97 13.83 -19.80
C THR A 339 7.35 13.75 -21.18
#